data_ab9100f34946af5461e456b78786f167
#
_entry.id   ab9100f34946af5461e456b78786f167
#
_cell.length_a   1.000
_cell.length_b   1.000
_cell.length_c   1.000
_cell.angle_alpha   90.00
_cell.angle_beta   90.00
_cell.angle_gamma   90.00
#
_symmetry.space_group_name_H-M   'P 1'
#
loop_
_entity.id
_entity.type
_entity.pdbx_description
1 polymer ?
#
loop_
_entity_poly.entity_id
_entity_poly.type
_entity_poly.pdbx_seq_one_letter_code
_entity_poly.pdbx_strand_id
1 'polypeptide(L)'
;SRGLGDVYKRQIQNYAFKQHGGDLALGANGIITSVGMLLVMLIIGIAQGMQPIVGFNFGAKKYERVQETLRLVIITSTIIMGVGCFCSVAFPKLITRAFTNDPDLLDVTANGLRISLLVFVVVGSQISISQFFQSIGIAWKAMFLSLSRQVLFLIPAMLLFSRFWGLDGVWYAAPFSDFVAAVTAWLFLWYHVKNMKSKNSD
;
A
#
# COMPACT_ATOMS: atom_id res chain seq x y z
N SER A 1 7.24 -18.49 -1.49
CA SER A 1 8.04 -17.39 -2.09
C SER A 1 7.72 -15.99 -1.55
N ARG A 2 6.56 -15.78 -0.86
CA ARG A 2 6.25 -14.49 -0.20
C ARG A 2 7.20 -14.15 0.95
N GLY A 3 7.73 -15.14 1.67
CA GLY A 3 8.56 -14.90 2.85
C GLY A 3 9.95 -14.33 2.58
N LEU A 4 10.60 -14.69 1.48
CA LEU A 4 11.97 -14.23 1.17
C LEU A 4 12.01 -12.73 0.83
N GLY A 5 11.09 -12.24 0.00
CA GLY A 5 10.99 -10.82 -0.35
C GLY A 5 10.74 -9.93 0.86
N ASP A 6 9.87 -10.38 1.78
CA ASP A 6 9.56 -9.64 3.02
C ASP A 6 10.75 -9.63 3.99
N VAL A 7 11.54 -10.72 4.04
CA VAL A 7 12.75 -10.79 4.87
C VAL A 7 13.82 -9.82 4.37
N TYR A 8 14.13 -9.85 3.07
CA TYR A 8 15.09 -8.91 2.48
C TYR A 8 14.65 -7.45 2.60
N LYS A 9 13.38 -7.16 2.38
CA LYS A 9 12.82 -5.83 2.60
C LYS A 9 13.07 -5.35 4.03
N ARG A 10 12.71 -6.17 5.03
CA ARG A 10 12.91 -5.83 6.45
C ARG A 10 14.39 -5.63 6.79
N GLN A 11 15.28 -6.47 6.26
CA GLN A 11 16.72 -6.33 6.49
C GLN A 11 17.26 -5.01 5.93
N ILE A 12 16.90 -4.65 4.68
CA ILE A 12 17.34 -3.41 4.05
C ILE A 12 16.76 -2.20 4.79
N GLN A 13 15.47 -2.25 5.18
CA GLN A 13 14.84 -1.20 5.96
C GLN A 13 15.54 -1.02 7.32
N ASN A 14 15.73 -2.10 8.07
CA ASN A 14 16.38 -2.05 9.37
C ASN A 14 17.82 -1.53 9.27
N TYR A 15 18.56 -1.92 8.24
CA TYR A 15 19.90 -1.41 7.99
C TYR A 15 19.90 0.10 7.74
N ALA A 16 19.00 0.59 6.86
CA ALA A 16 18.89 2.00 6.53
C ALA A 16 18.47 2.84 7.76
N PHE A 17 17.48 2.39 8.53
CA PHE A 17 17.06 3.07 9.76
C PHE A 17 18.14 3.07 10.83
N LYS A 18 18.83 1.95 11.03
CA LYS A 18 19.90 1.85 12.02
C LYS A 18 21.09 2.74 11.69
N GLN A 19 21.43 2.86 10.42
CA GLN A 19 22.55 3.68 9.95
C GLN A 19 22.28 5.19 10.11
N HIS A 20 21.03 5.65 9.95
CA HIS A 20 20.68 7.07 9.89
C HIS A 20 19.95 7.58 11.15
N GLY A 21 19.42 6.71 12.01
CA GLY A 21 18.63 7.14 13.17
C GLY A 21 18.72 6.21 14.39
N GLY A 22 19.58 5.18 14.35
CA GLY A 22 19.81 4.28 15.47
C GLY A 22 18.58 3.46 15.89
N ASP A 23 18.56 3.04 17.16
CA ASP A 23 17.49 2.20 17.71
C ASP A 23 16.15 2.95 17.83
N LEU A 24 16.21 4.27 18.02
CA LEU A 24 15.01 5.12 18.09
C LEU A 24 14.24 5.13 16.78
N ALA A 25 14.94 5.25 15.65
CA ALA A 25 14.33 5.20 14.33
C ALA A 25 13.77 3.80 13.98
N LEU A 26 14.40 2.73 14.46
CA LEU A 26 13.88 1.37 14.35
C LEU A 26 12.58 1.20 15.12
N GLY A 27 12.51 1.68 16.36
CA GLY A 27 11.30 1.69 17.17
C GLY A 27 10.16 2.47 16.51
N ALA A 28 10.46 3.67 16.03
CA ALA A 28 9.52 4.51 15.29
C ALA A 28 8.97 3.81 14.04
N ASN A 29 9.84 3.19 13.22
CA ASN A 29 9.42 2.43 12.04
C ASN A 29 8.54 1.23 12.39
N GLY A 30 8.79 0.57 13.51
CA GLY A 30 7.94 -0.51 14.03
C GLY A 30 6.52 -0.05 14.29
N ILE A 31 6.34 1.08 14.95
CA ILE A 31 5.02 1.68 15.24
C ILE A 31 4.34 2.13 13.93
N ILE A 32 5.04 2.84 13.06
CA ILE A 32 4.51 3.31 11.76
C ILE A 32 4.03 2.12 10.92
N THR A 33 4.84 1.06 10.86
CA THR A 33 4.48 -0.16 10.12
C THR A 33 3.24 -0.83 10.73
N SER A 34 3.12 -0.86 12.07
CA SER A 34 1.96 -1.45 12.74
C SER A 34 0.67 -0.70 12.43
N VAL A 35 0.69 0.63 12.48
CA VAL A 35 -0.45 1.48 12.11
C VAL A 35 -0.83 1.26 10.64
N GLY A 36 0.15 1.28 9.73
CA GLY A 36 -0.08 1.00 8.32
C GLY A 36 -0.66 -0.39 8.07
N MET A 37 -0.17 -1.41 8.79
CA MET A 37 -0.65 -2.79 8.66
C MET A 37 -2.10 -2.96 9.09
N LEU A 38 -2.53 -2.28 10.16
CA LEU A 38 -3.93 -2.27 10.58
C LEU A 38 -4.85 -1.73 9.48
N LEU A 39 -4.50 -0.61 8.86
CA LEU A 39 -5.26 -0.03 7.75
C LEU A 39 -5.29 -0.97 6.55
N VAL A 40 -4.15 -1.56 6.19
CA VAL A 40 -4.05 -2.52 5.07
C VAL A 40 -4.90 -3.77 5.31
N MET A 41 -4.94 -4.29 6.54
CA MET A 41 -5.76 -5.46 6.87
C MET A 41 -7.25 -5.21 6.64
N LEU A 42 -7.76 -4.01 6.96
CA LEU A 42 -9.15 -3.64 6.67
C LEU A 42 -9.43 -3.69 5.17
N ILE A 43 -8.52 -3.16 4.36
CA ILE A 43 -8.68 -3.18 2.90
C ILE A 43 -8.59 -4.59 2.32
N ILE A 44 -7.68 -5.40 2.82
CA ILE A 44 -7.56 -6.80 2.40
C ILE A 44 -8.87 -7.56 2.70
N GLY A 45 -9.48 -7.34 3.87
CA GLY A 45 -10.77 -7.95 4.22
C GLY A 45 -11.88 -7.60 3.23
N ILE A 46 -12.02 -6.31 2.90
CA ILE A 46 -13.00 -5.84 1.90
C ILE A 46 -12.69 -6.41 0.51
N ALA A 47 -11.44 -6.37 0.10
CA ALA A 47 -11.03 -6.85 -1.21
C ALA A 47 -11.17 -8.38 -1.35
N GLN A 48 -11.00 -9.14 -0.27
CA GLN A 48 -11.29 -10.59 -0.26
C GLN A 48 -12.79 -10.88 -0.39
N GLY A 49 -13.65 -10.06 0.22
CA GLY A 49 -15.10 -10.14 0.02
C GLY A 49 -15.54 -9.89 -1.43
N MET A 50 -14.78 -9.09 -2.18
CA MET A 50 -15.02 -8.85 -3.61
C MET A 50 -14.73 -10.10 -4.46
N GLN A 51 -13.78 -10.94 -4.09
CA GLN A 51 -13.27 -12.04 -4.94
C GLN A 51 -14.37 -13.00 -5.43
N PRO A 52 -15.24 -13.57 -4.58
CA PRO A 52 -16.28 -14.48 -5.04
C PRO A 52 -17.30 -13.79 -5.95
N ILE A 53 -17.64 -12.53 -5.65
CA ILE A 53 -18.61 -11.75 -6.43
C ILE A 53 -18.06 -11.48 -7.84
N VAL A 54 -16.82 -10.99 -7.92
CA VAL A 54 -16.18 -10.69 -9.21
C VAL A 54 -15.91 -11.99 -9.98
N GLY A 55 -15.38 -13.04 -9.32
CA GLY A 55 -15.09 -14.31 -10.00
C GLY A 55 -16.33 -14.95 -10.61
N PHE A 56 -17.44 -15.02 -9.87
CA PHE A 56 -18.70 -15.56 -10.37
C PHE A 56 -19.27 -14.74 -11.53
N ASN A 57 -19.37 -13.41 -11.38
CA ASN A 57 -19.95 -12.55 -12.43
C ASN A 57 -19.04 -12.48 -13.66
N PHE A 58 -17.72 -12.55 -13.50
CA PHE A 58 -16.77 -12.60 -14.62
C PHE A 58 -16.93 -13.90 -15.41
N GLY A 59 -17.04 -15.05 -14.75
CA GLY A 59 -17.31 -16.35 -15.39
C GLY A 59 -18.66 -16.38 -16.10
N ALA A 60 -19.68 -15.70 -15.54
CA ALA A 60 -21.00 -15.54 -16.15
C ALA A 60 -21.08 -14.45 -17.23
N LYS A 61 -19.96 -13.82 -17.61
CA LYS A 61 -19.84 -12.72 -18.58
C LYS A 61 -20.69 -11.48 -18.24
N LYS A 62 -21.04 -11.29 -16.96
CA LYS A 62 -21.78 -10.13 -16.46
C LYS A 62 -20.82 -8.98 -16.11
N TYR A 63 -20.18 -8.42 -17.12
CA TYR A 63 -19.08 -7.46 -16.94
C TYR A 63 -19.51 -6.14 -16.28
N GLU A 64 -20.77 -5.72 -16.43
CA GLU A 64 -21.30 -4.54 -15.74
C GLU A 64 -21.26 -4.71 -14.22
N ARG A 65 -21.72 -5.85 -13.70
CA ARG A 65 -21.67 -6.15 -12.27
C ARG A 65 -20.25 -6.26 -11.74
N VAL A 66 -19.33 -6.78 -12.57
CA VAL A 66 -17.90 -6.83 -12.24
C VAL A 66 -17.35 -5.42 -12.06
N GLN A 67 -17.65 -4.51 -12.99
CA GLN A 67 -17.18 -3.12 -12.92
C GLN A 67 -17.80 -2.36 -11.74
N GLU A 68 -19.09 -2.55 -11.49
CA GLU A 68 -19.80 -1.94 -10.36
C GLU A 68 -19.19 -2.39 -9.03
N THR A 69 -18.99 -3.69 -8.83
CA THR A 69 -18.36 -4.25 -7.62
C THR A 69 -16.95 -3.69 -7.44
N LEU A 70 -16.14 -3.68 -8.49
CA LEU A 70 -14.78 -3.12 -8.45
C LEU A 70 -14.79 -1.64 -8.07
N ARG A 71 -15.68 -0.85 -8.70
CA ARG A 71 -15.81 0.58 -8.39
C ARG A 71 -16.18 0.82 -6.93
N LEU A 72 -17.14 0.08 -6.40
CA LEU A 72 -17.54 0.17 -4.99
C LEU A 72 -16.39 -0.14 -4.06
N VAL A 73 -15.66 -1.21 -4.31
CA VAL A 73 -14.50 -1.60 -3.48
C VAL A 73 -13.38 -0.56 -3.55
N ILE A 74 -13.07 -0.03 -4.73
CA ILE A 74 -12.05 1.02 -4.86
C ILE A 74 -12.47 2.28 -4.08
N ILE A 75 -13.71 2.73 -4.22
CA ILE A 75 -14.21 3.92 -3.51
C ILE A 75 -14.15 3.70 -1.99
N THR A 76 -14.70 2.58 -1.51
CA THR A 76 -14.71 2.26 -0.08
C THR A 76 -13.30 2.17 0.49
N SER A 77 -12.39 1.48 -0.21
CA SER A 77 -10.99 1.37 0.18
C SER A 77 -10.29 2.73 0.22
N THR A 78 -10.55 3.59 -0.75
CA THR A 78 -9.97 4.94 -0.82
C THR A 78 -10.48 5.81 0.33
N ILE A 79 -11.78 5.73 0.67
CA ILE A 79 -12.36 6.46 1.80
C ILE A 79 -11.74 5.99 3.11
N ILE A 80 -11.66 4.69 3.37
CA ILE A 80 -11.08 4.14 4.60
C ILE A 80 -9.62 4.55 4.75
N MET A 81 -8.83 4.41 3.68
CA MET A 81 -7.44 4.85 3.69
C MET A 81 -7.30 6.36 3.84
N GLY A 82 -8.19 7.13 3.23
CA GLY A 82 -8.23 8.58 3.37
C GLY A 82 -8.50 9.03 4.81
N VAL A 83 -9.45 8.40 5.47
CA VAL A 83 -9.72 8.64 6.90
C VAL A 83 -8.51 8.24 7.76
N GLY A 84 -7.92 7.07 7.53
CA GLY A 84 -6.73 6.62 8.24
C GLY A 84 -5.52 7.55 8.03
N CYS A 85 -5.30 8.00 6.81
CA CYS A 85 -4.28 9.00 6.48
C CYS A 85 -4.54 10.33 7.19
N PHE A 86 -5.76 10.85 7.12
CA PHE A 86 -6.15 12.09 7.80
C PHE A 86 -5.90 12.00 9.30
N CYS A 87 -6.35 10.93 9.96
CA CYS A 87 -6.10 10.71 11.38
C CYS A 87 -4.60 10.66 11.71
N SER A 88 -3.80 10.00 10.88
CA SER A 88 -2.36 9.86 11.08
C SER A 88 -1.61 11.19 10.90
N VAL A 89 -2.06 12.04 10.01
CA VAL A 89 -1.46 13.37 9.76
C VAL A 89 -1.96 14.40 10.78
N ALA A 90 -3.27 14.40 11.10
CA ALA A 90 -3.88 15.38 12.01
C ALA A 90 -3.55 15.10 13.49
N PHE A 91 -3.53 13.81 13.90
CA PHE A 91 -3.37 13.40 15.29
C PHE A 91 -2.23 12.40 15.51
N PRO A 92 -1.02 12.62 14.95
CA PRO A 92 0.06 11.61 14.99
C PRO A 92 0.51 11.31 16.42
N LYS A 93 0.60 12.34 17.29
CA LYS A 93 0.99 12.16 18.69
C LYS A 93 -0.03 11.33 19.49
N LEU A 94 -1.32 11.47 19.19
CA LEU A 94 -2.37 10.68 19.83
C LEU A 94 -2.25 9.20 19.45
N ILE A 95 -2.03 8.94 18.17
CA ILE A 95 -1.83 7.56 17.66
C ILE A 95 -0.57 6.96 18.27
N THR A 96 0.55 7.70 18.27
CA THR A 96 1.82 7.21 18.82
C THR A 96 1.73 6.92 20.31
N ARG A 97 0.98 7.73 21.08
CA ARG A 97 0.77 7.50 22.53
C ARG A 97 0.07 6.18 22.85
N ALA A 98 -0.68 5.61 21.92
CA ALA A 98 -1.26 4.27 22.09
C ALA A 98 -0.21 3.15 22.07
N PHE A 99 1.02 3.42 21.58
CA PHE A 99 2.10 2.45 21.45
C PHE A 99 3.28 2.72 22.39
N THR A 100 3.54 4.00 22.74
CA THR A 100 4.68 4.38 23.59
C THR A 100 4.39 5.65 24.38
N ASN A 101 5.03 5.72 25.58
CA ASN A 101 5.04 6.90 26.44
C ASN A 101 6.41 7.60 26.45
N ASP A 102 7.40 7.08 25.73
CA ASP A 102 8.73 7.67 25.61
C ASP A 102 8.65 8.96 24.76
N PRO A 103 9.03 10.14 25.31
CA PRO A 103 8.93 11.42 24.63
C PRO A 103 9.76 11.49 23.34
N ASP A 104 10.98 10.95 23.37
CA ASP A 104 11.88 10.99 22.22
C ASP A 104 11.35 10.12 21.07
N LEU A 105 10.89 8.91 21.40
CA LEU A 105 10.28 8.00 20.43
C LEU A 105 8.97 8.57 19.89
N LEU A 106 8.21 9.29 20.70
CA LEU A 106 6.93 9.89 20.33
C LEU A 106 7.12 10.95 19.24
N ASP A 107 8.09 11.86 19.39
CA ASP A 107 8.31 12.93 18.40
C ASP A 107 8.86 12.39 17.07
N VAL A 108 9.82 11.47 17.12
CA VAL A 108 10.37 10.82 15.92
C VAL A 108 9.28 10.03 15.17
N THR A 109 8.47 9.26 15.91
CA THR A 109 7.37 8.48 15.32
C THR A 109 6.28 9.36 14.74
N ALA A 110 5.92 10.46 15.42
CA ALA A 110 4.90 11.38 14.92
C ALA A 110 5.32 12.04 13.60
N ASN A 111 6.58 12.40 13.47
CA ASN A 111 7.10 12.93 12.20
C ASN A 111 7.11 11.87 11.10
N GLY A 112 7.61 10.68 11.40
CA GLY A 112 7.62 9.55 10.47
C GLY A 112 6.23 9.12 10.01
N LEU A 113 5.20 9.13 10.90
CA LEU A 113 3.81 8.86 10.55
C LEU A 113 3.27 9.85 9.52
N ARG A 114 3.52 11.15 9.73
CA ARG A 114 3.07 12.19 8.80
C ARG A 114 3.65 11.99 7.41
N ILE A 115 4.94 11.68 7.32
CA ILE A 115 5.62 11.49 6.04
C ILE A 115 5.18 10.19 5.38
N SER A 116 5.30 9.07 6.09
CA SER A 116 5.12 7.73 5.51
C SER A 116 3.67 7.44 5.10
N LEU A 117 2.68 8.00 5.81
CA LEU A 117 1.27 7.75 5.51
C LEU A 117 0.61 8.83 4.66
N LEU A 118 1.35 9.88 4.24
CA LEU A 118 0.80 10.99 3.45
C LEU A 118 0.09 10.51 2.17
N VAL A 119 0.67 9.57 1.46
CA VAL A 119 0.17 9.04 0.17
C VAL A 119 -0.53 7.69 0.34
N PHE A 120 -0.79 7.27 1.59
CA PHE A 120 -1.36 5.95 1.87
C PHE A 120 -2.78 5.76 1.31
N VAL A 121 -3.46 6.87 1.00
CA VAL A 121 -4.77 6.88 0.32
C VAL A 121 -4.75 6.07 -0.98
N VAL A 122 -3.69 6.18 -1.78
CA VAL A 122 -3.58 5.46 -3.05
C VAL A 122 -3.31 3.95 -2.89
N VAL A 123 -2.78 3.53 -1.74
CA VAL A 123 -2.50 2.12 -1.44
C VAL A 123 -3.78 1.29 -1.42
N GLY A 124 -4.89 1.86 -0.93
CA GLY A 124 -6.19 1.18 -0.91
C GLY A 124 -6.67 0.79 -2.29
N SER A 125 -6.60 1.72 -3.26
CA SER A 125 -6.95 1.44 -4.64
C SER A 125 -6.03 0.41 -5.29
N GLN A 126 -4.73 0.50 -5.05
CA GLN A 126 -3.73 -0.45 -5.57
C GLN A 126 -3.97 -1.88 -5.08
N ILE A 127 -4.23 -2.07 -3.78
CA ILE A 127 -4.55 -3.39 -3.21
C ILE A 127 -5.83 -3.94 -3.84
N SER A 128 -6.86 -3.12 -3.95
CA SER A 128 -8.15 -3.51 -4.56
C SER A 128 -7.98 -3.95 -6.02
N ILE A 129 -7.20 -3.22 -6.81
CA ILE A 129 -6.89 -3.56 -8.20
C ILE A 129 -6.09 -4.87 -8.29
N SER A 130 -5.12 -5.07 -7.41
CA SER A 130 -4.34 -6.30 -7.37
C SER A 130 -5.22 -7.52 -7.05
N GLN A 131 -6.12 -7.39 -6.07
CA GLN A 131 -7.09 -8.43 -5.73
C GLN A 131 -8.12 -8.67 -6.84
N PHE A 132 -8.53 -7.64 -7.56
CA PHE A 132 -9.37 -7.78 -8.75
C PHE A 132 -8.72 -8.69 -9.81
N PHE A 133 -7.44 -8.47 -10.14
CA PHE A 133 -6.74 -9.35 -11.10
C PHE A 133 -6.61 -10.79 -10.61
N GLN A 134 -6.49 -11.00 -9.30
CA GLN A 134 -6.55 -12.35 -8.72
C GLN A 134 -7.93 -12.98 -8.92
N SER A 135 -8.99 -12.22 -8.71
CA SER A 135 -10.40 -12.69 -8.79
C SER A 135 -10.79 -13.17 -10.18
N ILE A 136 -10.26 -12.54 -11.23
CA ILE A 136 -10.49 -12.91 -12.63
C ILE A 136 -9.47 -13.91 -13.19
N GLY A 137 -8.63 -14.51 -12.33
CA GLY A 137 -7.66 -15.53 -12.71
C GLY A 137 -6.38 -15.02 -13.38
N ILE A 138 -6.17 -13.70 -13.47
CA ILE A 138 -4.95 -13.11 -14.04
C ILE A 138 -3.90 -12.88 -12.95
N ALA A 139 -3.52 -13.96 -12.29
CA ALA A 139 -2.63 -13.94 -11.13
C ALA A 139 -1.25 -13.32 -11.41
N TRP A 140 -0.72 -13.42 -12.64
CA TRP A 140 0.57 -12.85 -13.00
C TRP A 140 0.58 -11.31 -12.91
N LYS A 141 -0.53 -10.63 -13.29
CA LYS A 141 -0.65 -9.17 -13.15
C LYS A 141 -0.67 -8.76 -11.68
N ALA A 142 -1.44 -9.47 -10.86
CA ALA A 142 -1.47 -9.23 -9.43
C ALA A 142 -0.10 -9.44 -8.77
N MET A 143 0.62 -10.50 -9.15
CA MET A 143 1.97 -10.78 -8.68
C MET A 143 2.95 -9.69 -9.12
N PHE A 144 2.90 -9.28 -10.38
CA PHE A 144 3.73 -8.21 -10.91
C PHE A 144 3.50 -6.88 -10.16
N LEU A 145 2.24 -6.48 -9.96
CA LEU A 145 1.90 -5.25 -9.22
C LEU A 145 2.40 -5.29 -7.77
N SER A 146 2.30 -6.45 -7.12
CA SER A 146 2.77 -6.62 -5.74
C SER A 146 4.30 -6.61 -5.64
N LEU A 147 5.00 -7.30 -6.55
CA LEU A 147 6.46 -7.37 -6.55
C LEU A 147 7.10 -6.06 -7.02
N SER A 148 6.55 -5.42 -8.03
CA SER A 148 7.08 -4.15 -8.54
C SER A 148 7.08 -3.06 -7.47
N ARG A 149 6.03 -2.99 -6.67
CA ARG A 149 5.97 -2.05 -5.54
C ARG A 149 7.12 -2.26 -4.57
N GLN A 150 7.40 -3.51 -4.19
CA GLN A 150 8.40 -3.81 -3.15
C GLN A 150 9.83 -3.82 -3.70
N VAL A 151 10.05 -4.44 -4.85
CA VAL A 151 11.40 -4.71 -5.37
C VAL A 151 11.85 -3.61 -6.33
N LEU A 152 10.99 -3.21 -7.28
CA LEU A 152 11.37 -2.26 -8.33
C LEU A 152 11.30 -0.79 -7.86
N PHE A 153 10.39 -0.47 -6.96
CA PHE A 153 10.18 0.93 -6.56
C PHE A 153 10.71 1.21 -5.16
N LEU A 154 10.34 0.42 -4.14
CA LEU A 154 10.70 0.73 -2.76
C LEU A 154 12.20 0.57 -2.49
N ILE A 155 12.82 -0.54 -2.90
CA ILE A 155 14.23 -0.79 -2.60
C ILE A 155 15.15 0.23 -3.27
N PRO A 156 15.05 0.52 -4.58
CA PRO A 156 15.87 1.54 -5.20
C PRO A 156 15.62 2.94 -4.65
N ALA A 157 14.34 3.31 -4.40
CA ALA A 157 14.01 4.59 -3.81
C ALA A 157 14.61 4.75 -2.40
N MET A 158 14.54 3.70 -1.59
CA MET A 158 15.11 3.71 -0.24
C MET A 158 16.63 3.90 -0.27
N LEU A 159 17.35 3.17 -1.11
CA LEU A 159 18.80 3.30 -1.26
C LEU A 159 19.20 4.67 -1.79
N LEU A 160 18.46 5.22 -2.74
CA LEU A 160 18.75 6.51 -3.34
C LEU A 160 18.42 7.67 -2.38
N PHE A 161 17.22 7.68 -1.81
CA PHE A 161 16.76 8.78 -0.96
C PHE A 161 17.46 8.83 0.39
N SER A 162 17.83 7.67 0.97
CA SER A 162 18.61 7.63 2.20
C SER A 162 20.00 8.29 2.03
N ARG A 163 20.57 8.20 0.82
CA ARG A 163 21.86 8.82 0.53
C ARG A 163 21.79 10.35 0.46
N PHE A 164 20.64 10.91 0.02
CA PHE A 164 20.47 12.37 -0.15
C PHE A 164 19.85 13.05 1.07
N TRP A 165 18.91 12.40 1.76
CA TRP A 165 18.11 12.99 2.85
C TRP A 165 18.21 12.21 4.17
N GLY A 166 19.14 11.25 4.30
CA GLY A 166 19.33 10.50 5.54
C GLY A 166 18.07 9.76 5.98
N LEU A 167 17.67 9.92 7.25
CA LEU A 167 16.51 9.23 7.84
C LEU A 167 15.19 9.61 7.17
N ASP A 168 14.98 10.90 6.90
CA ASP A 168 13.77 11.37 6.23
C ASP A 168 13.65 10.81 4.82
N GLY A 169 14.77 10.61 4.12
CA GLY A 169 14.81 9.99 2.82
C GLY A 169 14.31 8.55 2.83
N VAL A 170 14.57 7.79 3.90
CA VAL A 170 14.05 6.44 4.05
C VAL A 170 12.52 6.46 4.18
N TRP A 171 11.97 7.44 4.90
CA TRP A 171 10.52 7.60 5.03
C TRP A 171 9.87 8.11 3.74
N TYR A 172 10.51 8.99 2.97
CA TYR A 172 10.00 9.44 1.66
C TYR A 172 9.99 8.34 0.59
N ALA A 173 10.82 7.31 0.73
CA ALA A 173 10.86 6.20 -0.22
C ALA A 173 9.53 5.41 -0.27
N ALA A 174 8.84 5.26 0.87
CA ALA A 174 7.57 4.55 0.93
C ALA A 174 6.45 5.28 0.16
N PRO A 175 6.14 6.58 0.41
CA PRO A 175 5.17 7.33 -0.38
C PRO A 175 5.47 7.37 -1.87
N PHE A 176 6.73 7.53 -2.25
CA PHE A 176 7.15 7.53 -3.65
C PHE A 176 6.85 6.18 -4.31
N SER A 177 7.26 5.09 -3.68
CA SER A 177 7.01 3.74 -4.16
C SER A 177 5.50 3.44 -4.29
N ASP A 178 4.71 3.84 -3.30
CA ASP A 178 3.26 3.65 -3.27
C ASP A 178 2.57 4.43 -4.40
N PHE A 179 3.01 5.66 -4.66
CA PHE A 179 2.47 6.48 -5.73
C PHE A 179 2.75 5.86 -7.11
N VAL A 180 4.00 5.49 -7.40
CA VAL A 180 4.38 4.88 -8.68
C VAL A 180 3.67 3.54 -8.89
N ALA A 181 3.56 2.73 -7.82
CA ALA A 181 2.85 1.46 -7.88
C ALA A 181 1.34 1.64 -8.12
N ALA A 182 0.73 2.66 -7.52
CA ALA A 182 -0.67 2.99 -7.76
C ALA A 182 -0.91 3.43 -9.21
N VAL A 183 -0.08 4.31 -9.77
CA VAL A 183 -0.15 4.71 -11.18
C VAL A 183 -0.05 3.49 -12.09
N THR A 184 0.90 2.59 -11.82
CA THR A 184 1.06 1.34 -12.58
C THR A 184 -0.20 0.47 -12.49
N ALA A 185 -0.78 0.31 -11.31
CA ALA A 185 -2.00 -0.48 -11.12
C ALA A 185 -3.19 0.10 -11.89
N TRP A 186 -3.37 1.44 -11.86
CA TRP A 186 -4.42 2.13 -12.60
C TRP A 186 -4.25 2.01 -14.12
N LEU A 187 -3.03 2.07 -14.66
CA LEU A 187 -2.75 1.85 -16.08
C LEU A 187 -3.13 0.42 -16.50
N PHE A 188 -2.76 -0.59 -15.69
CA PHE A 188 -3.15 -1.97 -15.97
C PHE A 188 -4.66 -2.18 -15.93
N LEU A 189 -5.34 -1.56 -14.97
CA LEU A 189 -6.79 -1.62 -14.85
C LEU A 189 -7.47 -0.95 -16.05
N TRP A 190 -7.06 0.26 -16.39
CA TRP A 190 -7.61 1.02 -17.51
C TRP A 190 -7.53 0.23 -18.83
N TYR A 191 -6.34 -0.32 -19.11
CA TYR A 191 -6.12 -1.13 -20.29
C TYR A 191 -7.02 -2.37 -20.31
N HIS A 192 -7.18 -3.04 -19.16
CA HIS A 192 -7.99 -4.25 -19.06
C HIS A 192 -9.47 -3.97 -19.20
N VAL A 193 -9.99 -2.94 -18.54
CA VAL A 193 -11.41 -2.55 -18.61
C VAL A 193 -11.79 -2.08 -20.01
N LYS A 194 -10.91 -1.36 -20.69
CA LYS A 194 -11.11 -0.96 -22.09
C LYS A 194 -11.33 -2.17 -23.01
N ASN A 195 -10.50 -3.21 -22.83
CA ASN A 195 -10.61 -4.44 -23.62
C ASN A 195 -11.83 -5.30 -23.25
N MET A 196 -12.34 -5.21 -22.01
CA MET A 196 -13.59 -5.88 -21.62
C MET A 196 -14.82 -5.22 -22.28
N LYS A 197 -14.83 -3.90 -22.42
CA LYS A 197 -15.94 -3.17 -23.09
C LYS A 197 -16.03 -3.50 -24.58
N SER A 198 -14.89 -3.67 -25.25
CA SER A 198 -14.84 -4.06 -26.66
C SER A 198 -15.46 -5.46 -26.90
N LYS A 199 -15.28 -6.39 -25.97
CA LYS A 199 -15.86 -7.75 -26.05
C LYS A 199 -17.37 -7.84 -25.73
N ASN A 200 -17.97 -6.77 -25.21
CA ASN A 200 -19.41 -6.70 -24.96
C ASN A 200 -20.18 -6.13 -26.16
N SER A 201 -19.46 -5.59 -27.17
CA SER A 201 -20.05 -4.96 -28.36
C SER A 201 -20.12 -5.91 -29.55
N ASP A 202 -19.53 -7.09 -29.44
CA ASP A 202 -19.57 -8.20 -30.37
C ASP A 202 -20.47 -9.34 -29.82
#